data_77d4fddacf09d267054ec2c45ee3a19c
#
_entry.id   77d4fddacf09d267054ec2c45ee3a19c
#
_cell.length_a   1.000
_cell.length_b   1.000
_cell.length_c   1.000
_cell.angle_alpha   90.00
_cell.angle_beta   90.00
_cell.angle_gamma   90.00
#
_symmetry.space_group_name_H-M   'P 1'
#
loop_
_entity.id
_entity.type
_entity.pdbx_description
1 polymer ?
#
loop_
_entity_poly.entity_id
_entity_poly.type
_entity_poly.pdbx_seq_one_letter_code
_entity_poly.pdbx_strand_id
1 'polypeptide(L)'
;AVCRDLYAQGVRVNVTLIFSVSQAILAVKAGARYLSPFVGRVDDQRFGGCNLIRRIKEVLPVHVAAQYNLPEILSASIRSVADVEHSFAQGADICTMPPKIFEGMYNHILTDKGLELFDIDYQKTIKEFT
;
A
#
# COMPACT_ATOMS: atom_id res chain seq x y z
N ALA A 1 -24.34 -5.34 -8.71
CA ALA A 1 -24.82 -4.85 -10.01
C ALA A 1 -23.66 -4.20 -10.77
N VAL A 2 -23.35 -2.89 -10.57
CA VAL A 2 -22.42 -2.13 -11.43
C VAL A 2 -21.02 -2.77 -11.62
N CYS A 3 -20.37 -3.23 -10.56
CA CYS A 3 -19.04 -3.86 -10.68
C CYS A 3 -19.09 -5.11 -11.55
N ARG A 4 -20.10 -5.95 -11.40
CA ARG A 4 -20.27 -7.17 -12.19
C ARG A 4 -20.56 -6.86 -13.66
N ASP A 5 -21.37 -5.84 -13.92
CA ASP A 5 -21.75 -5.45 -15.28
C ASP A 5 -20.52 -4.87 -16.04
N LEU A 6 -19.69 -4.11 -15.36
CA LEU A 6 -18.42 -3.60 -15.87
C LEU A 6 -17.38 -4.72 -16.08
N TYR A 7 -17.29 -5.65 -15.13
CA TYR A 7 -16.42 -6.82 -15.25
C TYR A 7 -16.75 -7.65 -16.50
N ALA A 8 -18.05 -7.89 -16.76
CA ALA A 8 -18.52 -8.60 -17.95
C ALA A 8 -18.16 -7.89 -19.27
N GLN A 9 -17.91 -6.59 -19.23
CA GLN A 9 -17.45 -5.76 -20.35
C GLN A 9 -15.90 -5.68 -20.44
N GLY A 10 -15.16 -6.40 -19.59
CA GLY A 10 -13.69 -6.39 -19.57
C GLY A 10 -13.10 -5.16 -18.84
N VAL A 11 -13.89 -4.36 -18.16
CA VAL A 11 -13.42 -3.18 -17.42
C VAL A 11 -12.81 -3.59 -16.09
N ARG A 12 -11.59 -3.13 -15.82
CA ARG A 12 -10.91 -3.33 -14.53
C ARG A 12 -11.44 -2.32 -13.51
N VAL A 13 -12.20 -2.82 -12.52
CA VAL A 13 -12.87 -2.00 -11.51
C VAL A 13 -12.06 -1.96 -10.21
N ASN A 14 -11.88 -0.77 -9.65
CA ASN A 14 -11.41 -0.59 -8.28
C ASN A 14 -12.62 -0.35 -7.36
N VAL A 15 -12.83 -1.27 -6.41
CA VAL A 15 -13.84 -1.09 -5.37
C VAL A 15 -13.18 -0.44 -4.16
N THR A 16 -13.57 0.79 -3.91
CA THR A 16 -13.02 1.65 -2.86
C THR A 16 -13.89 1.66 -1.59
N LEU A 17 -13.43 2.36 -0.55
CA LEU A 17 -14.11 2.46 0.75
C LEU A 17 -14.33 1.08 1.40
N ILE A 18 -13.32 0.23 1.33
CA ILE A 18 -13.31 -1.06 2.00
C ILE A 18 -12.87 -0.86 3.46
N PHE A 19 -13.73 -1.29 4.39
CA PHE A 19 -13.50 -1.17 5.83
C PHE A 19 -13.57 -2.53 6.56
N SER A 20 -13.91 -3.62 5.84
CA SER A 20 -13.98 -4.96 6.41
C SER A 20 -13.61 -6.05 5.41
N VAL A 21 -13.23 -7.22 5.94
CA VAL A 21 -12.95 -8.42 5.13
C VAL A 21 -14.20 -8.88 4.36
N SER A 22 -15.37 -8.80 4.97
CA SER A 22 -16.64 -9.18 4.31
C SER A 22 -16.94 -8.30 3.09
N GLN A 23 -16.69 -6.99 3.18
CA GLN A 23 -16.82 -6.09 2.02
C GLN A 23 -15.81 -6.47 0.91
N ALA A 24 -14.58 -6.81 1.27
CA ALA A 24 -13.57 -7.28 0.32
C ALA A 24 -14.02 -8.56 -0.41
N ILE A 25 -14.53 -9.56 0.32
CA ILE A 25 -15.05 -10.80 -0.26
C ILE A 25 -16.17 -10.51 -1.27
N LEU A 26 -17.13 -9.66 -0.91
CA LEU A 26 -18.24 -9.31 -1.81
C LEU A 26 -17.76 -8.57 -3.06
N ALA A 27 -16.78 -7.67 -2.91
CA ALA A 27 -16.19 -6.95 -4.04
C ALA A 27 -15.48 -7.90 -5.03
N VAL A 28 -14.71 -8.86 -4.51
CA VAL A 28 -14.04 -9.88 -5.36
C VAL A 28 -15.06 -10.74 -6.10
N LYS A 29 -16.09 -11.22 -5.42
CA LYS A 29 -17.18 -11.99 -6.04
C LYS A 29 -17.98 -11.17 -7.07
N ALA A 30 -17.92 -9.86 -7.00
CA ALA A 30 -18.48 -8.96 -8.01
C ALA A 30 -17.52 -8.69 -9.19
N GLY A 31 -16.28 -9.23 -9.17
CA GLY A 31 -15.30 -9.07 -10.24
C GLY A 31 -14.36 -7.87 -10.07
N ALA A 32 -14.18 -7.35 -8.85
CA ALA A 32 -13.23 -6.27 -8.62
C ALA A 32 -11.79 -6.70 -8.96
N ARG A 33 -11.08 -5.87 -9.73
CA ARG A 33 -9.66 -6.06 -10.03
C ARG A 33 -8.76 -5.45 -8.94
N TYR A 34 -9.23 -4.38 -8.33
CA TYR A 34 -8.56 -3.68 -7.22
C TYR A 34 -9.49 -3.53 -6.05
N LEU A 35 -8.96 -3.64 -4.85
CA LEU A 35 -9.64 -3.35 -3.59
C LEU A 35 -8.92 -2.22 -2.89
N SER A 36 -9.63 -1.16 -2.50
CA SER A 36 -9.02 -0.05 -1.75
C SER A 36 -9.50 -0.03 -0.30
N PRO A 37 -8.82 -0.75 0.63
CA PRO A 37 -9.01 -0.57 2.06
C PRO A 37 -8.50 0.81 2.51
N PHE A 38 -9.30 1.51 3.32
CA PHE A 38 -8.99 2.85 3.82
C PHE A 38 -8.33 2.78 5.19
N VAL A 39 -7.03 2.45 5.21
CA VAL A 39 -6.29 2.17 6.45
C VAL A 39 -6.31 3.34 7.43
N GLY A 40 -6.04 4.57 7.01
CA GLY A 40 -6.02 5.73 7.90
C GLY A 40 -7.39 6.01 8.54
N ARG A 41 -8.50 5.81 7.82
CA ARG A 41 -9.85 5.95 8.41
C ARG A 41 -10.19 4.83 9.39
N VAL A 42 -9.69 3.62 9.14
CA VAL A 42 -9.84 2.50 10.08
C VAL A 42 -9.04 2.77 11.35
N ASP A 43 -7.84 3.35 11.22
CA ASP A 43 -7.01 3.72 12.37
C ASP A 43 -7.61 4.85 13.20
N ASP A 44 -8.33 5.80 12.60
CA ASP A 44 -9.09 6.83 13.32
C ASP A 44 -10.09 6.21 14.32
N GLN A 45 -10.63 5.03 13.99
CA GLN A 45 -11.52 4.27 14.85
C GLN A 45 -10.78 3.23 15.73
N ARG A 46 -9.44 3.23 15.73
CA ARG A 46 -8.57 2.32 16.48
C ARG A 46 -8.76 0.84 16.15
N PHE A 47 -9.18 0.52 14.91
CA PHE A 47 -9.39 -0.86 14.44
C PHE A 47 -8.16 -1.47 13.75
N GLY A 48 -7.03 -0.76 13.66
CA GLY A 48 -5.79 -1.23 13.04
C GLY A 48 -5.93 -1.40 11.52
N GLY A 49 -5.87 -0.28 10.79
CA GLY A 49 -6.11 -0.25 9.35
C GLY A 49 -5.20 -1.18 8.55
N CYS A 50 -3.92 -1.22 8.87
CA CYS A 50 -2.99 -2.12 8.20
C CYS A 50 -3.28 -3.60 8.50
N ASN A 51 -3.80 -3.93 9.68
CA ASN A 51 -4.27 -5.30 9.98
C ASN A 51 -5.42 -5.75 9.07
N LEU A 52 -6.25 -4.82 8.61
CA LEU A 52 -7.29 -5.13 7.63
C LEU A 52 -6.70 -5.68 6.34
N ILE A 53 -5.60 -5.09 5.83
CA ILE A 53 -4.90 -5.58 4.63
C ILE A 53 -4.46 -7.03 4.83
N ARG A 54 -3.77 -7.32 5.94
CA ARG A 54 -3.31 -8.66 6.26
C ARG A 54 -4.45 -9.68 6.28
N ARG A 55 -5.54 -9.36 6.98
CA ARG A 55 -6.72 -10.23 7.06
C ARG A 55 -7.39 -10.46 5.71
N ILE A 56 -7.43 -9.46 4.85
CA ILE A 56 -7.92 -9.63 3.47
C ILE A 56 -7.00 -10.59 2.71
N LYS A 57 -5.67 -10.41 2.78
CA LYS A 57 -4.69 -11.29 2.12
C LYS A 57 -4.74 -12.74 2.64
N GLU A 58 -5.01 -12.95 3.91
CA GLU A 58 -5.15 -14.29 4.51
C GLU A 58 -6.43 -15.01 4.04
N VAL A 59 -7.53 -14.28 3.94
CA VAL A 59 -8.85 -14.87 3.67
C VAL A 59 -9.09 -15.10 2.16
N LEU A 60 -8.70 -14.15 1.31
CA LEU A 60 -9.06 -14.22 -0.12
C LEU A 60 -8.49 -15.44 -0.84
N PRO A 61 -7.22 -15.87 -0.68
CA PRO A 61 -6.68 -17.03 -1.38
C PRO A 61 -7.40 -18.32 -1.04
N VAL A 62 -7.78 -18.50 0.22
CA VAL A 62 -8.39 -19.74 0.72
C VAL A 62 -9.84 -19.91 0.25
N HIS A 63 -10.59 -18.81 0.18
CA HIS A 63 -12.05 -18.86 0.00
C HIS A 63 -12.52 -18.40 -1.36
N VAL A 64 -11.66 -17.76 -2.16
CA VAL A 64 -12.09 -17.08 -3.40
C VAL A 64 -11.22 -17.45 -4.62
N ALA A 65 -9.98 -17.87 -4.41
CA ALA A 65 -9.00 -18.09 -5.49
C ALA A 65 -9.39 -19.16 -6.51
N ALA A 66 -10.20 -20.14 -6.14
CA ALA A 66 -10.59 -21.25 -7.03
C ALA A 66 -11.50 -20.81 -8.19
N GLN A 67 -12.16 -19.67 -8.06
CA GLN A 67 -13.18 -19.21 -9.02
C GLN A 67 -12.93 -17.81 -9.58
N TYR A 68 -12.02 -17.03 -8.99
CA TYR A 68 -11.80 -15.63 -9.35
C TYR A 68 -10.31 -15.30 -9.36
N ASN A 69 -9.89 -14.41 -10.26
CA ASN A 69 -8.56 -13.82 -10.18
C ASN A 69 -8.44 -13.02 -8.88
N LEU A 70 -7.36 -13.24 -8.12
CA LEU A 70 -7.09 -12.47 -6.93
C LEU A 70 -6.90 -10.98 -7.30
N PRO A 71 -7.60 -10.07 -6.60
CA PRO A 71 -7.44 -8.65 -6.82
C PRO A 71 -6.12 -8.15 -6.24
N GLU A 72 -5.62 -7.05 -6.77
CA GLU A 72 -4.55 -6.28 -6.13
C GLU A 72 -5.14 -5.40 -5.02
N ILE A 73 -4.43 -5.33 -3.89
CA ILE A 73 -4.82 -4.49 -2.76
C ILE A 73 -4.13 -3.15 -2.86
N LEU A 74 -4.92 -2.09 -3.01
CA LEU A 74 -4.49 -0.71 -3.07
C LEU A 74 -4.77 -0.04 -1.72
N SER A 75 -3.76 0.04 -0.86
CA SER A 75 -3.89 0.73 0.42
C SER A 75 -4.15 2.22 0.21
N ALA A 76 -5.21 2.72 0.83
CA ALA A 76 -5.68 4.09 0.65
C ALA A 76 -5.85 4.81 2.00
N SER A 77 -6.02 6.14 1.94
CA SER A 77 -6.10 6.98 3.13
C SER A 77 -4.80 6.99 3.95
N ILE A 78 -3.67 6.91 3.26
CA ILE A 78 -2.33 6.97 3.83
C ILE A 78 -2.05 8.38 4.37
N ARG A 79 -1.49 8.48 5.57
CA ARG A 79 -1.24 9.75 6.27
C ARG A 79 0.20 9.96 6.68
N SER A 80 1.02 8.92 6.67
CA SER A 80 2.42 8.97 7.05
C SER A 80 3.27 8.02 6.20
N VAL A 81 4.60 8.23 6.21
CA VAL A 81 5.55 7.27 5.60
C VAL A 81 5.45 5.91 6.29
N ALA A 82 5.28 5.89 7.61
CA ALA A 82 5.10 4.65 8.36
C ALA A 82 3.86 3.86 7.90
N ASP A 83 2.76 4.53 7.53
CA ASP A 83 1.58 3.84 6.97
C ASP A 83 1.90 3.16 5.63
N VAL A 84 2.77 3.78 4.80
CA VAL A 84 3.22 3.17 3.54
C VAL A 84 3.99 1.88 3.83
N GLU A 85 4.99 1.96 4.71
CA GLU A 85 5.82 0.81 5.10
C GLU A 85 4.97 -0.31 5.70
N HIS A 86 4.10 0.01 6.64
CA HIS A 86 3.19 -0.96 7.25
C HIS A 86 2.23 -1.56 6.24
N SER A 87 1.68 -0.77 5.30
CA SER A 87 0.78 -1.28 4.27
C SER A 87 1.46 -2.35 3.41
N PHE A 88 2.68 -2.11 2.94
CA PHE A 88 3.43 -3.09 2.17
C PHE A 88 3.84 -4.30 3.02
N ALA A 89 4.25 -4.08 4.28
CA ALA A 89 4.57 -5.17 5.22
C ALA A 89 3.37 -6.09 5.50
N GLN A 90 2.15 -5.55 5.44
CA GLN A 90 0.91 -6.34 5.59
C GLN A 90 0.38 -6.91 4.27
N GLY A 91 1.06 -6.68 3.15
CA GLY A 91 0.78 -7.31 1.87
C GLY A 91 -0.03 -6.47 0.89
N ALA A 92 -0.05 -5.14 1.02
CA ALA A 92 -0.55 -4.27 -0.03
C ALA A 92 0.30 -4.43 -1.29
N ASP A 93 -0.34 -4.42 -2.45
CA ASP A 93 0.34 -4.45 -3.75
C ASP A 93 0.63 -3.01 -4.24
N ILE A 94 -0.21 -2.08 -3.85
CA ILE A 94 -0.17 -0.67 -4.26
C ILE A 94 -0.51 0.21 -3.05
N CYS A 95 0.11 1.39 -2.97
CA CYS A 95 -0.28 2.45 -2.04
C CYS A 95 -0.61 3.73 -2.79
N THR A 96 -1.75 4.35 -2.48
CA THR A 96 -2.06 5.71 -2.91
C THR A 96 -1.86 6.69 -1.77
N MET A 97 -1.13 7.76 -2.01
CA MET A 97 -0.73 8.70 -0.98
C MET A 97 -0.64 10.14 -1.51
N PRO A 98 -0.78 11.16 -0.64
CA PRO A 98 -0.49 12.54 -1.03
C PRO A 98 0.99 12.72 -1.44
N PRO A 99 1.30 13.64 -2.39
CA PRO A 99 2.67 13.89 -2.84
C PRO A 99 3.66 14.14 -1.69
N LYS A 100 3.25 14.88 -0.67
CA LYS A 100 4.07 15.15 0.52
C LYS A 100 4.54 13.88 1.25
N ILE A 101 3.70 12.85 1.30
CA ILE A 101 4.08 11.57 1.90
C ILE A 101 5.13 10.87 1.03
N PHE A 102 4.90 10.85 -0.28
CA PHE A 102 5.85 10.27 -1.24
C PHE A 102 7.22 10.97 -1.18
N GLU A 103 7.26 12.30 -1.16
CA GLU A 103 8.48 13.08 -0.97
C GLU A 103 9.17 12.74 0.36
N GLY A 104 8.39 12.57 1.43
CA GLY A 104 8.90 12.17 2.74
C GLY A 104 9.62 10.82 2.77
N MET A 105 9.34 9.92 1.84
CA MET A 105 9.99 8.61 1.74
C MET A 105 11.48 8.70 1.35
N TYR A 106 11.91 9.80 0.75
CA TYR A 106 13.31 10.05 0.42
C TYR A 106 14.12 10.58 1.60
N ASN A 107 13.46 11.13 2.61
CA ASN A 107 14.11 11.86 3.69
C ASN A 107 14.49 10.90 4.83
N HIS A 108 15.78 10.78 5.10
CA HIS A 108 16.27 10.03 6.26
C HIS A 108 17.54 10.68 6.81
N ILE A 109 17.52 11.04 8.10
CA ILE A 109 18.62 11.76 8.75
C ILE A 109 19.97 11.03 8.65
N LEU A 110 19.97 9.70 8.67
CA LEU A 110 21.21 8.92 8.54
C LEU A 110 21.74 8.91 7.10
N THR A 111 20.88 9.05 6.10
CA THR A 111 21.30 9.23 4.71
C THR A 111 22.02 10.55 4.55
N ASP A 112 21.45 11.64 5.06
CA ASP A 112 22.06 12.96 5.00
C ASP A 112 23.43 12.98 5.71
N LYS A 113 23.51 12.43 6.92
CA LYS A 113 24.76 12.28 7.67
C LYS A 113 25.77 11.38 6.95
N GLY A 114 25.32 10.31 6.32
CA GLY A 114 26.17 9.42 5.53
C GLY A 114 26.80 10.12 4.34
N LEU A 115 26.03 10.92 3.62
CA LEU A 115 26.50 11.73 2.49
C LEU A 115 27.52 12.75 2.95
N GLU A 116 27.30 13.45 4.06
CA GLU A 116 28.26 14.39 4.65
C GLU A 116 29.61 13.70 4.98
N LEU A 117 29.56 12.51 5.59
CA LEU A 117 30.75 11.74 5.92
C LEU A 117 31.50 11.28 4.67
N PHE A 118 30.79 10.82 3.64
CA PHE A 118 31.40 10.43 2.36
C PHE A 118 32.10 11.62 1.69
N ASP A 119 31.50 12.81 1.72
CA ASP A 119 32.13 14.02 1.18
C ASP A 119 33.41 14.38 1.95
N ILE A 120 33.40 14.32 3.26
CA ILE A 120 34.57 14.56 4.11
C ILE A 120 35.70 13.58 3.76
N ASP A 121 35.39 12.30 3.64
CA ASP A 121 36.40 11.26 3.36
C ASP A 121 36.93 11.40 1.94
N TYR A 122 36.09 11.74 0.97
CA TYR A 122 36.51 12.05 -0.40
C TYR A 122 37.47 13.24 -0.46
N GLN A 123 37.18 14.33 0.26
CA GLN A 123 38.05 15.52 0.32
C GLN A 123 39.40 15.23 0.97
N LYS A 124 39.47 14.35 1.98
CA LYS A 124 40.73 13.89 2.57
C LYS A 124 41.55 13.11 1.58
N THR A 125 40.93 12.16 0.89
CA THR A 125 41.62 11.29 -0.08
C THR A 125 42.23 12.11 -1.21
N ILE A 126 41.50 13.08 -1.78
CA ILE A 126 42.08 13.95 -2.82
C ILE A 126 43.30 14.70 -2.33
N LYS A 127 43.29 15.22 -1.09
CA LYS A 127 44.43 15.95 -0.52
C LYS A 127 45.67 15.08 -0.29
N GLU A 128 45.51 13.77 -0.10
CA GLU A 128 46.63 12.84 0.05
C GLU A 128 47.29 12.46 -1.28
N PHE A 129 46.58 12.66 -2.42
CA PHE A 129 47.09 12.34 -3.75
C PHE A 129 47.52 13.59 -4.56
N THR A 130 47.41 14.79 -4.00
CA THR A 130 47.85 16.06 -4.58
C THR A 130 48.96 16.67 -3.79
#